data_892225e82ccfb7043b983d4d8e1435d5
#
_entry.id   892225e82ccfb7043b983d4d8e1435d5
#
_cell.length_a   1.000
_cell.length_b   1.000
_cell.length_c   1.000
_cell.angle_alpha   90.00
_cell.angle_beta   90.00
_cell.angle_gamma   90.00
#
_symmetry.space_group_name_H-M   'P 1'
#
loop_
_entity.id
_entity.type
_entity.pdbx_description
1 polymer ?
#
loop_
_entity_poly.entity_id
_entity_poly.type
_entity_poly.pdbx_seq_one_letter_code
_entity_poly.pdbx_strand_id
1 'polypeptide(L)'
;MKSNCKLLIGIVAGLLVGAVGNSAIHGQQVKTPPVYVISEVDAITDPTALKEYAAKVPETLAPFNGHFVVRGGKTEGLDGDAPPKGIVVIAFDSSEQAHAWYDSPAYAVIRPIRLGAAKGRMFIVPGVAQ
;
A
#
# COMPACT_ATOMS: atom_id res chain seq x y z
N MET A 1 15.61 64.33 -65.17
CA MET A 1 15.39 62.89 -65.26
C MET A 1 15.42 62.32 -63.87
N LYS A 2 14.41 61.66 -63.57
CA LYS A 2 14.02 61.33 -62.20
C LYS A 2 14.64 60.01 -61.77
N SER A 3 15.42 60.01 -60.70
CA SER A 3 15.91 58.78 -60.04
C SER A 3 15.16 58.60 -58.74
N ASN A 4 14.33 57.64 -58.72
CA ASN A 4 13.60 57.22 -57.51
C ASN A 4 14.43 56.20 -56.71
N CYS A 5 15.06 56.71 -55.70
CA CYS A 5 15.69 55.83 -54.72
C CYS A 5 14.62 55.39 -53.74
N LYS A 6 14.17 54.15 -53.86
CA LYS A 6 13.30 53.55 -52.89
C LYS A 6 14.15 52.87 -51.82
N LEU A 7 14.14 53.48 -50.67
CA LEU A 7 14.74 52.94 -49.44
C LEU A 7 13.88 51.73 -48.97
N LEU A 8 14.40 50.54 -49.08
CA LEU A 8 13.79 49.33 -48.49
C LEU A 8 14.28 49.20 -47.02
N ILE A 9 13.40 49.57 -46.12
CA ILE A 9 13.62 49.28 -44.70
C ILE A 9 13.29 47.82 -44.46
N GLY A 10 14.32 47.04 -44.33
CA GLY A 10 14.17 45.64 -43.89
C GLY A 10 13.84 45.57 -42.41
N ILE A 11 12.64 45.19 -42.10
CA ILE A 11 12.26 44.86 -40.71
C ILE A 11 12.77 43.46 -40.44
N VAL A 12 13.84 43.35 -39.69
CA VAL A 12 14.27 42.07 -39.12
C VAL A 12 13.39 41.80 -37.92
N ALA A 13 12.33 41.03 -38.12
CA ALA A 13 11.58 40.48 -37.02
C ALA A 13 12.45 39.39 -36.36
N GLY A 14 13.07 39.76 -35.24
CA GLY A 14 13.74 38.81 -34.40
C GLY A 14 12.70 37.86 -33.74
N LEU A 15 12.61 36.64 -34.23
CA LEU A 15 11.90 35.57 -33.55
C LEU A 15 12.69 35.21 -32.30
N LEU A 16 12.30 35.80 -31.18
CA LEU A 16 12.64 35.24 -29.86
C LEU A 16 11.83 33.97 -29.67
N VAL A 17 12.42 32.84 -30.06
CA VAL A 17 11.97 31.54 -29.64
C VAL A 17 12.27 31.48 -28.14
N GLY A 18 11.30 31.88 -27.34
CA GLY A 18 11.31 31.59 -25.93
C GLY A 18 11.27 30.06 -25.78
N ALA A 19 12.42 29.47 -25.42
CA ALA A 19 12.43 28.11 -24.91
C ALA A 19 11.59 28.13 -23.65
N VAL A 20 10.31 27.75 -23.78
CA VAL A 20 9.50 27.39 -22.65
C VAL A 20 10.14 26.11 -22.12
N GLY A 21 11.03 26.28 -21.15
CA GLY A 21 11.55 25.18 -20.38
C GLY A 21 10.35 24.47 -19.79
N ASN A 22 10.04 23.31 -20.35
CA ASN A 22 9.07 22.41 -19.81
C ASN A 22 9.71 21.84 -18.53
N SER A 23 9.69 22.62 -17.46
CA SER A 23 9.96 22.11 -16.13
C SER A 23 8.82 21.14 -15.86
N ALA A 24 9.02 19.88 -16.20
CA ALA A 24 8.21 18.82 -15.72
C ALA A 24 8.30 18.92 -14.19
N ILE A 25 7.29 19.52 -13.62
CA ILE A 25 7.05 19.44 -12.19
C ILE A 25 6.75 17.98 -11.98
N HIS A 26 7.77 17.22 -11.66
CA HIS A 26 7.60 15.90 -11.07
C HIS A 26 6.98 16.19 -9.70
N GLY A 27 5.65 16.31 -9.70
CA GLY A 27 4.89 16.30 -8.47
C GLY A 27 5.33 15.03 -7.74
N GLN A 28 6.05 15.18 -6.65
CA GLN A 28 6.23 14.11 -5.71
C GLN A 28 4.81 13.67 -5.33
N GLN A 29 4.39 12.53 -5.87
CA GLN A 29 3.19 11.88 -5.37
C GLN A 29 3.48 11.59 -3.91
N VAL A 30 2.81 12.32 -3.02
CA VAL A 30 2.78 12.00 -1.60
C VAL A 30 2.13 10.62 -1.53
N LYS A 31 2.97 9.59 -1.39
CA LYS A 31 2.48 8.24 -1.18
C LYS A 31 1.69 8.27 0.12
N THR A 32 0.38 8.03 0.02
CA THR A 32 -0.43 7.80 1.21
C THR A 32 0.20 6.66 2.01
N PRO A 33 0.44 6.86 3.32
CA PRO A 33 0.99 5.79 4.14
C PRO A 33 0.12 4.55 4.07
N PRO A 34 0.71 3.36 4.03
CA PRO A 34 -0.07 2.13 4.11
C PRO A 34 -0.72 2.02 5.49
N VAL A 35 -1.78 1.22 5.55
CA VAL A 35 -2.40 0.78 6.79
C VAL A 35 -2.08 -0.70 6.98
N TYR A 36 -1.75 -1.09 8.18
CA TYR A 36 -1.42 -2.48 8.50
C TYR A 36 -2.51 -3.12 9.34
N VAL A 37 -2.92 -4.31 8.93
CA VAL A 37 -3.64 -5.24 9.79
C VAL A 37 -2.60 -6.16 10.42
N ILE A 38 -2.53 -6.15 11.73
CA ILE A 38 -1.61 -6.98 12.51
C ILE A 38 -2.41 -8.05 13.20
N SER A 39 -2.04 -9.31 12.99
CA SER A 39 -2.58 -10.47 13.69
C SER A 39 -1.50 -11.09 14.55
N GLU A 40 -1.71 -11.10 15.84
CA GLU A 40 -0.87 -11.79 16.81
C GLU A 40 -1.51 -13.11 17.21
N VAL A 41 -0.71 -14.15 17.27
CA VAL A 41 -1.13 -15.49 17.69
C VAL A 41 -0.41 -15.84 18.98
N ASP A 42 -1.15 -15.93 20.06
CA ASP A 42 -0.61 -16.25 21.39
C ASP A 42 -0.60 -17.77 21.67
N ALA A 43 -1.61 -18.47 21.18
CA ALA A 43 -1.73 -19.92 21.34
C ALA A 43 -2.40 -20.55 20.11
N ILE A 44 -1.93 -21.73 19.74
CA ILE A 44 -2.50 -22.51 18.65
C ILE A 44 -3.12 -23.77 19.26
N THR A 45 -4.44 -23.93 19.08
CA THR A 45 -5.19 -25.07 19.59
C THR A 45 -5.43 -26.13 18.53
N ASP A 46 -5.51 -25.72 17.26
CA ASP A 46 -5.66 -26.61 16.10
C ASP A 46 -4.73 -26.18 14.96
N PRO A 47 -3.49 -26.70 14.92
CA PRO A 47 -2.53 -26.33 13.88
C PRO A 47 -2.98 -26.68 12.46
N THR A 48 -3.70 -27.75 12.27
CA THR A 48 -4.20 -28.19 10.96
C THR A 48 -5.23 -27.20 10.42
N ALA A 49 -6.22 -26.85 11.23
CA ALA A 49 -7.23 -25.87 10.84
C ALA A 49 -6.62 -24.48 10.60
N LEU A 50 -5.65 -24.07 11.41
CA LEU A 50 -4.96 -22.80 11.21
C LEU A 50 -4.19 -22.76 9.89
N LYS A 51 -3.57 -23.88 9.50
CA LYS A 51 -2.89 -24.01 8.22
C LYS A 51 -3.87 -23.93 7.04
N GLU A 52 -5.02 -24.57 7.15
CA GLU A 52 -6.08 -24.48 6.15
C GLU A 52 -6.61 -23.05 6.00
N TYR A 53 -6.83 -22.36 7.11
CA TYR A 53 -7.19 -20.95 7.12
C TYR A 53 -6.14 -20.11 6.40
N ALA A 54 -4.87 -20.26 6.77
CA ALA A 54 -3.77 -19.48 6.19
C ALA A 54 -3.65 -19.66 4.68
N ALA A 55 -3.93 -20.87 4.16
CA ALA A 55 -3.92 -21.15 2.73
C ALA A 55 -5.05 -20.46 1.96
N LYS A 56 -6.15 -20.11 2.63
CA LYS A 56 -7.32 -19.46 2.01
C LYS A 56 -7.28 -17.95 2.07
N VAL A 57 -6.50 -17.35 2.95
CA VAL A 57 -6.42 -15.90 3.13
C VAL A 57 -6.02 -15.15 1.85
N PRO A 58 -5.02 -15.59 1.07
CA PRO A 58 -4.58 -14.83 -0.11
C PRO A 58 -5.69 -14.52 -1.11
N GLU A 59 -6.58 -15.46 -1.37
CA GLU A 59 -7.71 -15.26 -2.29
C GLU A 59 -8.67 -14.19 -1.80
N THR A 60 -8.83 -14.04 -0.49
CA THR A 60 -9.72 -13.03 0.09
C THR A 60 -9.14 -11.62 0.04
N LEU A 61 -7.82 -11.49 -0.03
CA LEU A 61 -7.11 -10.21 -0.05
C LEU A 61 -7.11 -9.54 -1.42
N ALA A 62 -7.07 -10.31 -2.50
CA ALA A 62 -6.88 -9.81 -3.85
C ALA A 62 -7.86 -8.69 -4.25
N PRO A 63 -9.18 -8.77 -3.99
CA PRO A 63 -10.13 -7.70 -4.35
C PRO A 63 -9.89 -6.39 -3.60
N PHE A 64 -9.16 -6.42 -2.50
CA PHE A 64 -8.93 -5.27 -1.61
C PHE A 64 -7.49 -4.76 -1.65
N ASN A 65 -6.71 -5.24 -2.61
CA ASN A 65 -5.29 -4.91 -2.76
C ASN A 65 -4.46 -5.11 -1.48
N GLY A 66 -4.86 -6.07 -0.65
CA GLY A 66 -4.13 -6.47 0.54
C GLY A 66 -2.96 -7.38 0.19
N HIS A 67 -1.83 -7.17 0.84
CA HIS A 67 -0.67 -8.03 0.64
C HIS A 67 0.12 -8.24 1.94
N PHE A 68 0.73 -9.42 2.06
CA PHE A 68 1.52 -9.74 3.23
C PHE A 68 2.82 -8.95 3.27
N VAL A 69 3.11 -8.38 4.44
CA VAL A 69 4.40 -7.80 4.80
C VAL A 69 5.17 -8.76 5.69
N VAL A 70 4.47 -9.37 6.65
CA VAL A 70 4.97 -10.47 7.48
C VAL A 70 3.95 -11.59 7.43
N ARG A 71 4.40 -12.79 7.14
CA ARG A 71 3.53 -13.96 7.01
C ARG A 71 4.01 -15.11 7.87
N GLY A 72 3.78 -15.00 9.18
CA GLY A 72 4.27 -15.95 10.13
C GLY A 72 5.79 -15.89 10.26
N GLY A 73 6.33 -16.82 10.94
CA GLY A 73 7.74 -16.89 11.26
C GLY A 73 7.96 -16.95 12.76
N LYS A 74 9.16 -17.33 13.13
CA LYS A 74 9.53 -17.42 14.53
C LYS A 74 9.77 -16.01 15.07
N THR A 75 9.04 -15.64 16.10
CA THR A 75 9.30 -14.40 16.82
C THR A 75 10.49 -14.56 17.76
N GLU A 76 11.23 -13.49 17.95
CA GLU A 76 12.38 -13.43 18.85
C GLU A 76 12.19 -12.26 19.81
N GLY A 77 12.21 -12.53 21.10
CA GLY A 77 12.09 -11.51 22.13
C GLY A 77 13.38 -10.75 22.31
N LEU A 78 13.29 -9.43 22.45
CA LEU A 78 14.41 -8.55 22.79
C LEU A 78 14.36 -8.09 24.24
N ASP A 79 13.19 -7.74 24.72
CA ASP A 79 12.92 -7.39 26.11
C ASP A 79 11.44 -7.61 26.46
N GLY A 80 11.09 -7.51 27.72
CA GLY A 80 9.72 -7.68 28.21
C GLY A 80 9.26 -9.12 28.26
N ASP A 81 7.94 -9.30 28.24
CA ASP A 81 7.30 -10.62 28.25
C ASP A 81 7.57 -11.40 26.96
N ALA A 82 7.30 -12.69 26.97
CA ALA A 82 7.45 -13.53 25.79
C ALA A 82 6.64 -12.98 24.62
N PRO A 83 7.24 -12.86 23.41
CA PRO A 83 6.53 -12.38 22.23
C PRO A 83 5.42 -13.38 21.81
N PRO A 84 4.44 -12.95 20.98
CA PRO A 84 3.45 -13.85 20.44
C PRO A 84 4.12 -14.98 19.68
N LYS A 85 3.50 -16.17 19.64
CA LYS A 85 4.04 -17.35 18.92
C LYS A 85 4.10 -17.16 17.40
N GLY A 86 3.24 -16.32 16.88
CA GLY A 86 3.23 -15.97 15.47
C GLY A 86 2.71 -14.56 15.25
N ILE A 87 3.14 -13.95 14.17
CA ILE A 87 2.68 -12.65 13.75
C ILE A 87 2.42 -12.64 12.24
N VAL A 88 1.34 -12.00 11.82
CA VAL A 88 1.04 -11.74 10.42
C VAL A 88 0.78 -10.25 10.28
N VAL A 89 1.37 -9.63 9.28
CA VAL A 89 1.14 -8.23 8.94
C VAL A 89 0.70 -8.16 7.49
N ILE A 90 -0.45 -7.55 7.27
CA ILE A 90 -1.02 -7.33 5.93
C ILE A 90 -1.11 -5.83 5.70
N ALA A 91 -0.57 -5.36 4.60
CA ALA A 91 -0.68 -3.96 4.19
C ALA A 91 -1.88 -3.74 3.28
N PHE A 92 -2.57 -2.62 3.49
CA PHE A 92 -3.64 -2.11 2.65
C PHE A 92 -3.36 -0.64 2.31
N ASP A 93 -3.95 -0.16 1.23
CA ASP A 93 -3.79 1.24 0.82
C ASP A 93 -4.52 2.22 1.75
N SER A 94 -5.57 1.75 2.44
CA SER A 94 -6.37 2.56 3.36
C SER A 94 -7.03 1.74 4.45
N SER A 95 -7.46 2.42 5.51
CA SER A 95 -8.27 1.80 6.57
C SER A 95 -9.60 1.27 6.05
N GLU A 96 -10.22 1.98 5.11
CA GLU A 96 -11.47 1.56 4.46
C GLU A 96 -11.31 0.23 3.74
N GLN A 97 -10.20 0.05 3.02
CA GLN A 97 -9.89 -1.22 2.33
C GLN A 97 -9.66 -2.36 3.32
N ALA A 98 -8.98 -2.10 4.42
CA ALA A 98 -8.75 -3.10 5.46
C ALA A 98 -10.07 -3.54 6.12
N HIS A 99 -10.94 -2.61 6.46
CA HIS A 99 -12.27 -2.90 6.98
C HIS A 99 -13.14 -3.62 5.96
N ALA A 100 -13.13 -3.19 4.70
CA ALA A 100 -13.88 -3.83 3.63
C ALA A 100 -13.47 -5.29 3.44
N TRP A 101 -12.18 -5.58 3.51
CA TRP A 101 -11.69 -6.96 3.49
C TRP A 101 -12.18 -7.76 4.69
N TYR A 102 -12.02 -7.24 5.90
CA TYR A 102 -12.40 -7.93 7.14
C TYR A 102 -13.89 -8.27 7.17
N ASP A 103 -14.74 -7.36 6.66
CA ASP A 103 -16.18 -7.52 6.60
C ASP A 103 -16.67 -8.20 5.32
N SER A 104 -15.76 -8.54 4.40
CA SER A 104 -16.15 -9.19 3.14
C SER A 104 -16.76 -10.57 3.35
N PRO A 105 -17.70 -10.98 2.48
CA PRO A 105 -18.28 -12.32 2.55
C PRO A 105 -17.23 -13.43 2.46
N ALA A 106 -16.21 -13.26 1.61
CA ALA A 106 -15.15 -14.24 1.44
C ALA A 106 -14.34 -14.45 2.74
N TYR A 107 -13.97 -13.37 3.42
CA TYR A 107 -13.25 -13.47 4.69
C TYR A 107 -14.16 -13.97 5.83
N ALA A 108 -15.42 -13.58 5.84
CA ALA A 108 -16.41 -14.03 6.84
C ALA A 108 -16.57 -15.55 6.86
N VAL A 109 -16.40 -16.22 5.72
CA VAL A 109 -16.45 -17.70 5.62
C VAL A 109 -15.28 -18.36 6.34
N ILE A 110 -14.07 -17.81 6.23
CA ILE A 110 -12.86 -18.44 6.79
C ILE A 110 -12.51 -17.95 8.19
N ARG A 111 -12.96 -16.78 8.57
CA ARG A 111 -12.68 -16.19 9.89
C ARG A 111 -12.99 -17.11 11.08
N PRO A 112 -14.13 -17.83 11.13
CA PRO A 112 -14.42 -18.78 12.21
C PRO A 112 -13.38 -19.88 12.37
N ILE A 113 -12.74 -20.31 11.28
CA ILE A 113 -11.67 -21.31 11.32
C ILE A 113 -10.50 -20.79 12.18
N ARG A 114 -10.07 -19.56 11.94
CA ARG A 114 -9.00 -18.91 12.73
C ARG A 114 -9.42 -18.79 14.20
N LEU A 115 -10.62 -18.29 14.45
CA LEU A 115 -11.10 -18.07 15.82
C LEU A 115 -11.21 -19.35 16.64
N GLY A 116 -11.50 -20.46 16.00
CA GLY A 116 -11.54 -21.78 16.62
C GLY A 116 -10.18 -22.46 16.77
N ALA A 117 -9.21 -22.10 15.93
CA ALA A 117 -7.91 -22.76 15.84
C ALA A 117 -6.78 -22.10 16.64
N ALA A 118 -6.95 -20.81 16.97
CA ALA A 118 -5.91 -20.04 17.66
C ALA A 118 -6.52 -18.97 18.57
N LYS A 119 -5.76 -18.62 19.59
CA LYS A 119 -6.02 -17.45 20.44
C LYS A 119 -5.06 -16.35 20.07
N GLY A 120 -5.57 -15.14 20.03
CA GLY A 120 -4.78 -13.96 19.70
C GLY A 120 -5.69 -12.77 19.39
N ARG A 121 -5.12 -11.78 18.77
CA ARG A 121 -5.84 -10.55 18.44
C ARG A 121 -5.48 -10.07 17.04
N MET A 122 -6.37 -9.29 16.47
CA MET A 122 -6.15 -8.65 15.17
C MET A 122 -6.59 -7.18 15.29
N PHE A 123 -5.77 -6.29 14.80
CA PHE A 123 -6.02 -4.85 14.89
C PHE A 123 -5.40 -4.11 13.71
N ILE A 124 -5.83 -2.88 13.50
CA ILE A 124 -5.35 -1.98 12.46
C ILE A 124 -4.45 -0.94 13.09
N VAL A 125 -3.34 -0.62 12.42
CA VAL A 125 -2.46 0.48 12.78
C VAL A 125 -2.02 1.23 11.52
N PRO A 126 -2.03 2.58 11.52
CA PRO A 126 -1.52 3.34 10.40
C PRO A 126 0.00 3.22 10.32
N GLY A 127 0.50 3.10 9.09
CA GLY A 127 1.92 3.20 8.81
C GLY A 127 2.37 4.65 8.72
N VAL A 128 3.66 4.85 8.47
CA VAL A 128 4.23 6.16 8.19
C VAL A 128 4.53 6.30 6.70
N ALA A 129 4.54 7.55 6.20
CA ALA A 129 4.97 7.85 4.84
C ALA A 129 6.45 7.47 4.67
N GLN A 130 6.78 6.86 3.52
CA GLN A 130 8.14 6.48 3.13
C GLN A 130 8.69 7.50 2.14
#